data_f721981e43aca19e7c865f6ff3887737
#
_entry.id   f721981e43aca19e7c865f6ff3887737
#
_cell.length_a   1.000
_cell.length_b   1.000
_cell.length_c   1.000
_cell.angle_alpha   90.00
_cell.angle_beta   90.00
_cell.angle_gamma   90.00
#
_symmetry.space_group_name_H-M   'P 1'
#
loop_
_entity.id
_entity.type
_entity.pdbx_description
1 polymer ?
#
loop_
_entity_poly.entity_id
_entity_poly.type
_entity_poly.pdbx_seq_one_letter_code
_entity_poly.pdbx_strand_id
1 'polypeptide(L)'
;DVSESRGLGDVYKRQALGAIKNVGTESMNDLIKERDQNGKFKSLDDFVLRLPSSVINKKTIEALSCAGAFDEFQIDRSVIFNSAPEIVKFYKSISVNETDNQVDMFGKTETRTLALIKDQKWDKTEQLMKEYQMLGFYLSGHPLESYKNDFDRLNLKSIRNIQDNEALHESK
;
A
#
# COMPACT_ATOMS: atom_id res chain seq x y z
N ASP A 1 0.76 33.06 -0.86
CA ASP A 1 0.27 32.15 -1.94
C ASP A 1 0.61 30.68 -1.68
N VAL A 2 0.24 30.21 -0.50
CA VAL A 2 0.44 28.80 -0.10
C VAL A 2 -0.82 27.95 -0.34
N SER A 3 -1.95 28.57 -0.71
CA SER A 3 -3.23 27.89 -0.88
C SER A 3 -3.40 27.20 -2.25
N GLU A 4 -2.80 27.70 -3.31
CA GLU A 4 -2.89 27.09 -4.65
C GLU A 4 -2.06 25.82 -4.81
N SER A 5 -0.96 25.68 -4.07
CA SER A 5 -0.12 24.48 -4.11
C SER A 5 -0.77 23.24 -3.47
N ARG A 6 -1.73 23.42 -2.55
CA ARG A 6 -2.44 22.31 -1.91
C ARG A 6 -3.38 21.57 -2.85
N GLY A 7 -4.06 22.27 -3.75
CA GLY A 7 -5.01 21.66 -4.70
C GLY A 7 -4.34 20.74 -5.73
N LEU A 8 -3.20 21.13 -6.27
CA LEU A 8 -2.45 20.34 -7.24
C LEU A 8 -1.89 19.04 -6.60
N GLY A 9 -1.31 19.13 -5.39
CA GLY A 9 -0.79 17.97 -4.67
C GLY A 9 -1.86 16.92 -4.36
N ASP A 10 -3.07 17.34 -4.03
CA ASP A 10 -4.19 16.43 -3.73
C ASP A 10 -4.76 15.77 -4.99
N VAL A 11 -4.78 16.44 -6.13
CA VAL A 11 -5.19 15.87 -7.41
C VAL A 11 -4.20 14.77 -7.83
N TYR A 12 -2.90 14.99 -7.72
CA TYR A 12 -1.88 13.99 -8.04
C TYR A 12 -1.94 12.78 -7.10
N LYS A 13 -2.15 12.99 -5.79
CA LYS A 13 -2.32 11.90 -4.81
C LYS A 13 -3.57 11.06 -5.09
N ARG A 14 -4.67 11.67 -5.47
CA ARG A 14 -5.90 10.96 -5.86
C ARG A 14 -5.69 10.12 -7.12
N GLN A 15 -4.98 10.65 -8.11
CA GLN A 15 -4.64 9.91 -9.32
C GLN A 15 -3.70 8.74 -9.02
N ALA A 16 -2.73 8.90 -8.12
CA ALA A 16 -1.81 7.84 -7.73
C ALA A 16 -2.51 6.65 -7.07
N LEU A 17 -3.45 6.90 -6.15
CA LEU A 17 -4.24 5.84 -5.50
C LEU A 17 -5.20 5.15 -6.48
N GLY A 18 -5.79 5.89 -7.41
CA GLY A 18 -6.66 5.35 -8.46
C GLY A 18 -5.92 4.51 -9.51
N ALA A 19 -4.58 4.62 -9.59
CA ALA A 19 -3.75 3.81 -10.47
C ALA A 19 -3.43 2.41 -9.90
N ILE A 20 -3.70 2.16 -8.63
CA ILE A 20 -3.50 0.84 -8.01
C ILE A 20 -4.53 -0.13 -8.59
N LYS A 21 -4.05 -1.21 -9.20
CA LYS A 21 -4.94 -2.26 -9.74
C LYS A 21 -5.80 -2.87 -8.62
N ASN A 22 -7.00 -3.28 -8.97
CA ASN A 22 -7.98 -3.92 -8.07
C ASN A 22 -8.54 -3.01 -6.97
N VAL A 23 -8.30 -1.71 -7.05
CA VAL A 23 -8.84 -0.73 -6.12
C VAL A 23 -9.84 0.16 -6.85
N GLY A 24 -11.08 0.23 -6.34
CA GLY A 24 -12.13 1.06 -6.93
C GLY A 24 -11.90 2.55 -6.66
N THR A 25 -12.16 3.38 -7.66
CA THR A 25 -12.02 4.85 -7.52
C THR A 25 -12.91 5.41 -6.41
N GLU A 26 -14.14 4.90 -6.27
CA GLU A 26 -15.06 5.30 -5.20
C GLU A 26 -14.51 4.95 -3.82
N SER A 27 -14.00 3.73 -3.65
CA SER A 27 -13.35 3.30 -2.40
C SER A 27 -12.19 4.21 -2.01
N MET A 28 -11.40 4.65 -2.98
CA MET A 28 -10.30 5.59 -2.71
C MET A 28 -10.79 6.99 -2.38
N ASN A 29 -11.89 7.43 -2.97
CA ASN A 29 -12.51 8.69 -2.60
C ASN A 29 -13.05 8.65 -1.16
N ASP A 30 -13.65 7.55 -0.73
CA ASP A 30 -14.12 7.38 0.66
C ASP A 30 -12.94 7.41 1.64
N LEU A 31 -11.83 6.72 1.31
CA LEU A 31 -10.60 6.73 2.11
C LEU A 31 -10.02 8.15 2.23
N ILE A 32 -9.97 8.88 1.13
CA ILE A 32 -9.42 10.25 1.10
C ILE A 32 -10.31 11.18 1.92
N LYS A 33 -11.63 11.13 1.73
CA LYS A 33 -12.58 11.94 2.49
C LYS A 33 -12.44 11.71 3.99
N GLU A 34 -12.39 10.45 4.41
CA GLU A 34 -12.24 10.09 5.81
C GLU A 34 -10.94 10.63 6.41
N ARG A 35 -9.82 10.47 5.69
CA ARG A 35 -8.52 11.02 6.10
C ARG A 35 -8.52 12.54 6.18
N ASP A 36 -9.15 13.22 5.21
CA ASP A 36 -9.16 14.68 5.14
C ASP A 36 -10.06 15.30 6.22
N GLN A 37 -11.13 14.60 6.63
CA GLN A 37 -12.06 15.05 7.68
C GLN A 37 -11.56 14.74 9.09
N ASN A 38 -11.03 13.54 9.31
CA ASN A 38 -10.71 13.01 10.63
C ASN A 38 -9.19 12.79 10.86
N GLY A 39 -8.35 13.26 9.92
CA GLY A 39 -6.91 13.18 10.01
C GLY A 39 -6.34 11.82 9.59
N LYS A 40 -5.01 11.70 9.67
CA LYS A 40 -4.29 10.48 9.30
C LYS A 40 -4.73 9.28 10.14
N PHE A 41 -4.69 8.10 9.55
CA PHE A 41 -4.90 6.84 10.26
C PHE A 41 -3.70 6.55 11.17
N LYS A 42 -3.97 6.22 12.42
CA LYS A 42 -2.94 6.03 13.47
C LYS A 42 -2.43 4.58 13.51
N SER A 43 -3.25 3.63 13.11
CA SER A 43 -2.95 2.20 13.12
C SER A 43 -3.80 1.48 12.07
N LEU A 44 -3.51 0.19 11.86
CA LEU A 44 -4.32 -0.67 11.01
C LEU A 44 -5.74 -0.85 11.57
N ASP A 45 -5.88 -0.95 12.90
CA ASP A 45 -7.21 -1.02 13.55
C ASP A 45 -8.00 0.27 13.32
N ASP A 46 -7.39 1.44 13.49
CA ASP A 46 -8.01 2.74 13.22
C ASP A 46 -8.45 2.85 11.76
N PHE A 47 -7.63 2.35 10.82
CA PHE A 47 -7.97 2.28 9.40
C PHE A 47 -9.19 1.39 9.14
N VAL A 48 -9.23 0.22 9.75
CA VAL A 48 -10.33 -0.76 9.56
C VAL A 48 -11.63 -0.26 10.17
N LEU A 49 -11.58 0.40 11.34
CA LEU A 49 -12.77 0.87 12.05
C LEU A 49 -13.41 2.11 11.42
N ARG A 50 -12.62 2.96 10.77
CA ARG A 50 -13.10 4.23 10.22
C ARG A 50 -13.62 4.14 8.80
N LEU A 51 -13.29 3.07 8.07
CA LEU A 51 -13.57 2.98 6.65
C LEU A 51 -14.75 2.04 6.33
N PRO A 52 -15.53 2.33 5.28
CA PRO A 52 -16.67 1.51 4.88
C PRO A 52 -16.24 0.19 4.23
N SER A 53 -17.20 -0.74 4.11
CA SER A 53 -17.01 -2.05 3.46
C SER A 53 -16.57 -1.96 1.98
N SER A 54 -16.83 -0.84 1.32
CA SER A 54 -16.30 -0.56 -0.03
C SER A 54 -14.78 -0.57 -0.07
N VAL A 55 -14.12 -0.11 1.00
CA VAL A 55 -12.67 -0.10 1.18
C VAL A 55 -12.18 -1.38 1.86
N ILE A 56 -12.88 -1.82 2.93
CA ILE A 56 -12.48 -2.99 3.73
C ILE A 56 -12.93 -4.28 3.06
N ASN A 57 -12.26 -4.63 1.98
CA ASN A 57 -12.42 -5.91 1.30
C ASN A 57 -11.05 -6.52 0.97
N LYS A 58 -11.02 -7.85 0.79
CA LYS A 58 -9.78 -8.61 0.60
C LYS A 58 -8.90 -8.04 -0.52
N LYS A 59 -9.48 -7.79 -1.70
CA LYS A 59 -8.74 -7.33 -2.89
C LYS A 59 -8.11 -5.95 -2.67
N THR A 60 -8.84 -5.03 -2.05
CA THR A 60 -8.35 -3.69 -1.75
C THR A 60 -7.23 -3.72 -0.71
N ILE A 61 -7.39 -4.50 0.37
CA ILE A 61 -6.37 -4.63 1.41
C ILE A 61 -5.09 -5.25 0.83
N GLU A 62 -5.19 -6.31 0.04
CA GLU A 62 -4.06 -6.93 -0.63
C GLU A 62 -3.35 -5.95 -1.57
N ALA A 63 -4.09 -5.21 -2.39
CA ALA A 63 -3.53 -4.25 -3.34
C ALA A 63 -2.84 -3.07 -2.63
N LEU A 64 -3.46 -2.50 -1.59
CA LEU A 64 -2.89 -1.42 -0.78
C LEU A 64 -1.63 -1.89 -0.04
N SER A 65 -1.63 -3.12 0.47
CA SER A 65 -0.46 -3.73 1.13
C SER A 65 0.71 -3.86 0.16
N CYS A 66 0.49 -4.41 -1.03
CA CYS A 66 1.52 -4.51 -2.07
C CYS A 66 2.06 -3.15 -2.49
N ALA A 67 1.19 -2.13 -2.56
CA ALA A 67 1.56 -0.76 -2.91
C ALA A 67 2.29 -0.01 -1.77
N GLY A 68 2.43 -0.60 -0.57
CA GLY A 68 3.09 0.02 0.57
C GLY A 68 2.26 1.08 1.29
N ALA A 69 0.93 1.08 1.11
CA ALA A 69 0.05 2.08 1.72
C ALA A 69 0.04 2.02 3.26
N PHE A 70 0.47 0.91 3.84
CA PHE A 70 0.48 0.66 5.27
C PHE A 70 1.87 0.73 5.92
N ASP A 71 2.91 1.12 5.17
CA ASP A 71 4.29 1.14 5.66
C ASP A 71 4.47 2.07 6.88
N GLU A 72 3.66 3.14 6.97
CA GLU A 72 3.66 4.07 8.12
C GLU A 72 3.30 3.36 9.45
N PHE A 73 2.55 2.25 9.40
CA PHE A 73 2.19 1.47 10.60
C PHE A 73 3.30 0.53 11.07
N GLN A 74 4.44 0.48 10.37
CA GLN A 74 5.58 -0.39 10.71
C GLN A 74 5.22 -1.89 10.79
N ILE A 75 4.21 -2.30 10.04
CA ILE A 75 3.80 -3.69 9.86
C ILE A 75 4.32 -4.16 8.51
N ASP A 76 4.92 -5.34 8.48
CA ASP A 76 5.41 -5.93 7.24
C ASP A 76 4.27 -6.11 6.23
N ARG A 77 4.51 -5.74 4.97
CA ARG A 77 3.51 -5.84 3.89
C ARG A 77 2.97 -7.25 3.71
N SER A 78 3.83 -8.27 3.86
CA SER A 78 3.45 -9.68 3.78
C SER A 78 2.46 -10.07 4.86
N VAL A 79 2.64 -9.55 6.07
CA VAL A 79 1.75 -9.81 7.21
C VAL A 79 0.35 -9.26 6.94
N ILE A 80 0.23 -8.02 6.46
CA ILE A 80 -1.07 -7.43 6.14
C ILE A 80 -1.73 -8.16 4.96
N PHE A 81 -0.95 -8.47 3.92
CA PHE A 81 -1.42 -9.20 2.74
C PHE A 81 -2.01 -10.55 3.12
N ASN A 82 -1.27 -11.34 3.90
CA ASN A 82 -1.72 -12.67 4.32
C ASN A 82 -2.89 -12.60 5.31
N SER A 83 -2.97 -11.53 6.11
CA SER A 83 -4.05 -11.30 7.06
C SER A 83 -5.31 -10.66 6.43
N ALA A 84 -5.32 -10.34 5.15
CA ALA A 84 -6.46 -9.68 4.52
C ALA A 84 -7.81 -10.39 4.75
N PRO A 85 -7.93 -11.72 4.70
CA PRO A 85 -9.17 -12.41 5.04
C PRO A 85 -9.61 -12.20 6.49
N GLU A 86 -8.67 -12.24 7.44
CA GLU A 86 -8.94 -12.05 8.87
C GLU A 86 -9.32 -10.60 9.19
N ILE A 87 -8.69 -9.63 8.51
CA ILE A 87 -9.06 -8.22 8.61
C ILE A 87 -10.51 -8.01 8.17
N VAL A 88 -10.93 -8.59 7.05
CA VAL A 88 -12.31 -8.50 6.56
C VAL A 88 -13.29 -9.20 7.51
N LYS A 89 -12.91 -10.34 8.07
CA LYS A 89 -13.73 -11.06 9.05
C LYS A 89 -13.89 -10.26 10.34
N PHE A 90 -12.80 -9.65 10.82
CA PHE A 90 -12.83 -8.75 11.97
C PHE A 90 -13.77 -7.55 11.72
N TYR A 91 -13.65 -6.87 10.58
CA TYR A 91 -14.55 -5.79 10.19
C TYR A 91 -16.02 -6.21 10.22
N LYS A 92 -16.37 -7.35 9.60
CA LYS A 92 -17.74 -7.87 9.58
C LYS A 92 -18.27 -8.17 10.98
N SER A 93 -17.42 -8.69 11.88
CA SER A 93 -17.82 -8.99 13.26
C SER A 93 -18.18 -7.75 14.07
N ILE A 94 -17.62 -6.59 13.72
CA ILE A 94 -17.93 -5.30 14.35
C ILE A 94 -19.22 -4.73 13.75
N SER A 95 -19.35 -4.72 12.42
CA SER A 95 -20.51 -4.16 11.72
C SER A 95 -21.83 -4.88 12.05
N VAL A 96 -21.77 -6.17 12.35
CA VAL A 96 -22.98 -6.94 12.78
C VAL A 96 -23.43 -6.51 14.18
N ASN A 97 -22.52 -6.19 15.09
CA ASN A 97 -22.86 -5.78 16.44
C ASN A 97 -23.48 -4.37 16.52
N GLU A 98 -23.23 -3.50 15.54
CA GLU A 98 -23.85 -2.17 15.46
C GLU A 98 -25.31 -2.21 14.98
N THR A 99 -25.67 -3.22 14.19
CA THR A 99 -27.06 -3.40 13.67
C THR A 99 -27.97 -4.18 14.61
N ASP A 100 -27.42 -5.08 15.38
CA ASP A 100 -28.16 -5.78 16.44
C ASP A 100 -27.85 -5.10 17.78
N ASN A 101 -28.81 -4.33 18.31
CA ASN A 101 -28.84 -3.81 19.68
C ASN A 101 -28.91 -4.95 20.73
N GLN A 102 -28.33 -6.10 20.47
CA GLN A 102 -28.10 -7.12 21.46
C GLN A 102 -26.90 -6.71 22.33
N VAL A 103 -27.20 -5.96 23.37
CA VAL A 103 -26.33 -5.86 24.54
C VAL A 103 -26.03 -7.30 24.94
N ASP A 104 -24.78 -7.71 24.71
CA ASP A 104 -24.33 -9.03 25.13
C ASP A 104 -24.54 -9.13 26.65
N MET A 105 -25.49 -10.01 27.06
CA MET A 105 -26.02 -10.12 28.42
C MET A 105 -24.92 -10.50 29.44
N PHE A 106 -23.68 -10.68 29.00
CA PHE A 106 -22.51 -11.06 29.81
C PHE A 106 -21.50 -9.94 30.08
N GLY A 107 -21.73 -8.70 29.62
CA GLY A 107 -20.94 -7.53 30.04
C GLY A 107 -19.43 -7.60 29.78
N LYS A 108 -18.96 -8.56 28.98
CA LYS A 108 -17.56 -8.62 28.54
C LYS A 108 -17.40 -7.84 27.25
N THR A 109 -16.98 -6.61 27.35
CA THR A 109 -16.30 -5.91 26.26
C THR A 109 -14.97 -6.64 26.04
N GLU A 110 -15.02 -7.79 25.35
CA GLU A 110 -13.81 -8.36 24.81
C GLU A 110 -13.27 -7.32 23.83
N THR A 111 -12.17 -6.68 24.19
CA THR A 111 -11.36 -5.88 23.26
C THR A 111 -10.88 -6.83 22.17
N ARG A 112 -11.72 -6.98 21.14
CA ARG A 112 -11.37 -7.80 19.97
C ARG A 112 -10.20 -7.11 19.29
N THR A 113 -9.02 -7.65 19.48
CA THR A 113 -7.81 -7.18 18.84
C THR A 113 -7.68 -7.87 17.48
N LEU A 114 -7.31 -7.13 16.46
CA LEU A 114 -7.06 -7.67 15.14
C LEU A 114 -5.90 -8.68 15.20
N ALA A 115 -6.19 -9.95 14.98
CA ALA A 115 -5.18 -11.00 14.95
C ALA A 115 -4.51 -11.04 13.56
N LEU A 116 -3.25 -10.62 13.48
CA LEU A 116 -2.46 -10.67 12.27
C LEU A 116 -1.70 -11.99 12.16
N ILE A 117 -1.72 -12.57 10.97
CA ILE A 117 -0.99 -13.78 10.63
C ILE A 117 0.48 -13.40 10.39
N LYS A 118 1.34 -13.73 11.34
CA LYS A 118 2.80 -13.55 11.23
C LYS A 118 3.41 -14.72 10.47
N ASP A 119 3.10 -14.79 9.20
CA ASP A 119 3.62 -15.81 8.30
C ASP A 119 4.92 -15.34 7.63
N GLN A 120 5.39 -16.12 6.67
CA GLN A 120 6.65 -15.90 5.97
C GLN A 120 6.75 -14.50 5.36
N LYS A 121 7.83 -13.77 5.69
CA LYS A 121 8.12 -12.47 5.10
C LYS A 121 8.51 -12.63 3.64
N TRP A 122 8.08 -11.68 2.81
CA TRP A 122 8.56 -11.61 1.44
C TRP A 122 10.05 -11.26 1.41
N ASP A 123 10.78 -11.90 0.52
CA ASP A 123 12.10 -11.40 0.17
C ASP A 123 11.97 -10.10 -0.66
N LYS A 124 13.10 -9.42 -0.87
CA LYS A 124 13.12 -8.14 -1.60
C LYS A 124 12.60 -8.29 -3.03
N THR A 125 12.90 -9.40 -3.68
CA THR A 125 12.51 -9.67 -5.07
C THR A 125 11.00 -9.91 -5.15
N GLU A 126 10.46 -10.71 -4.25
CA GLU A 126 9.03 -10.98 -4.17
C GLU A 126 8.24 -9.70 -3.87
N GLN A 127 8.72 -8.87 -2.93
CA GLN A 127 8.12 -7.58 -2.62
C GLN A 127 8.05 -6.68 -3.85
N LEU A 128 9.15 -6.54 -4.58
CA LEU A 128 9.22 -5.74 -5.80
C LEU A 128 8.31 -6.28 -6.91
N MET A 129 8.22 -7.61 -7.06
CA MET A 129 7.31 -8.22 -8.02
C MET A 129 5.84 -7.93 -7.69
N LYS A 130 5.42 -8.06 -6.43
CA LYS A 130 4.06 -7.74 -5.99
C LYS A 130 3.75 -6.25 -6.15
N GLU A 131 4.68 -5.38 -5.83
CA GLU A 131 4.59 -3.95 -6.05
C GLU A 131 4.35 -3.63 -7.53
N TYR A 132 5.17 -4.18 -8.43
CA TYR A 132 5.03 -4.03 -9.87
C TYR A 132 3.68 -4.56 -10.40
N GLN A 133 3.21 -5.70 -9.90
CA GLN A 133 1.92 -6.25 -10.28
C GLN A 133 0.75 -5.31 -9.99
N MET A 134 0.80 -4.58 -8.87
CA MET A 134 -0.27 -3.67 -8.43
C MET A 134 -0.13 -2.26 -8.98
N LEU A 135 1.09 -1.74 -9.08
CA LEU A 135 1.36 -0.35 -9.50
C LEU A 135 1.72 -0.24 -10.99
N GLY A 136 2.30 -1.30 -11.58
CA GLY A 136 2.87 -1.26 -12.92
C GLY A 136 4.28 -0.65 -12.99
N PHE A 137 4.88 -0.31 -11.86
CA PHE A 137 6.26 0.18 -11.72
C PHE A 137 6.83 -0.24 -10.36
N TYR A 138 8.16 -0.14 -10.22
CA TYR A 138 8.86 -0.41 -8.96
C TYR A 138 8.98 0.89 -8.17
N LEU A 139 8.48 0.93 -6.93
CA LEU A 139 8.50 2.10 -6.06
C LEU A 139 9.65 2.01 -5.03
N SER A 140 9.82 0.86 -4.39
CA SER A 140 10.75 0.70 -3.26
C SER A 140 12.16 0.25 -3.65
N GLY A 141 12.46 0.12 -4.94
CA GLY A 141 13.78 -0.26 -5.47
C GLY A 141 13.67 -0.83 -6.87
N HIS A 142 14.78 -1.26 -7.44
CA HIS A 142 14.81 -1.90 -8.76
C HIS A 142 15.35 -3.33 -8.65
N PRO A 143 14.78 -4.33 -9.37
CA PRO A 143 15.24 -5.71 -9.27
C PRO A 143 16.73 -5.90 -9.58
N LEU A 144 17.29 -5.04 -10.41
CA LEU A 144 18.72 -5.09 -10.78
C LEU A 144 19.66 -4.56 -9.69
N GLU A 145 19.14 -3.94 -8.63
CA GLU A 145 19.99 -3.43 -7.53
C GLU A 145 20.76 -4.55 -6.83
N SER A 146 20.15 -5.74 -6.72
CA SER A 146 20.81 -6.93 -6.15
C SER A 146 21.98 -7.45 -6.99
N TYR A 147 22.02 -7.13 -8.28
CA TYR A 147 23.07 -7.55 -9.22
C TYR A 147 24.13 -6.49 -9.46
N LYS A 148 24.12 -5.37 -8.74
CA LYS A 148 25.06 -4.25 -8.94
C LYS A 148 26.52 -4.71 -8.86
N ASN A 149 26.86 -5.55 -7.87
CA ASN A 149 28.20 -6.10 -7.72
C ASN A 149 28.62 -6.97 -8.92
N ASP A 150 27.68 -7.70 -9.51
CA ASP A 150 27.95 -8.53 -10.69
C ASP A 150 28.15 -7.66 -11.93
N PHE A 151 27.42 -6.56 -12.06
CA PHE A 151 27.61 -5.59 -13.14
C PHE A 151 29.00 -4.94 -13.05
N ASP A 152 29.45 -4.59 -11.85
CA ASP A 152 30.78 -4.02 -11.62
C ASP A 152 31.89 -5.05 -11.96
N ARG A 153 31.71 -6.32 -11.56
CA ARG A 153 32.65 -7.41 -11.90
C ARG A 153 32.73 -7.69 -13.39
N LEU A 154 31.61 -7.60 -14.11
CA LEU A 154 31.53 -7.81 -15.55
C LEU A 154 31.91 -6.56 -16.34
N ASN A 155 32.24 -5.45 -15.65
CA ASN A 155 32.56 -4.17 -16.25
C ASN A 155 31.51 -3.68 -17.26
N LEU A 156 30.22 -3.90 -16.92
CA LEU A 156 29.11 -3.48 -17.77
C LEU A 156 28.98 -1.97 -17.77
N LYS A 157 28.94 -1.38 -18.94
CA LYS A 157 28.75 0.06 -19.11
C LYS A 157 27.28 0.40 -19.22
N SER A 158 26.89 1.50 -18.61
CA SER A 158 25.54 2.05 -18.78
C SER A 158 25.36 2.47 -20.25
N ILE A 159 24.14 2.28 -20.79
CA ILE A 159 23.78 2.74 -22.15
C ILE A 159 24.07 4.23 -22.30
N ARG A 160 23.84 5.02 -21.26
CA ARG A 160 24.15 6.45 -21.26
C ARG A 160 25.63 6.74 -21.49
N ASN A 161 26.51 5.98 -20.82
CA ASN A 161 27.96 6.12 -21.02
C ASN A 161 28.41 5.71 -22.44
N ILE A 162 27.67 4.80 -23.07
CA ILE A 162 27.94 4.39 -24.45
C ILE A 162 27.52 5.51 -25.40
N GLN A 163 26.33 6.06 -25.24
CA GLN A 163 25.80 7.17 -26.06
C GLN A 163 26.66 8.44 -25.95
N ASP A 164 27.07 8.78 -24.73
CA ASP A 164 27.96 9.96 -24.51
C ASP A 164 29.32 9.79 -25.18
N ASN A 165 29.86 8.57 -25.23
CA ASN A 165 31.12 8.28 -25.91
C ASN A 165 30.96 8.28 -27.44
N GLU A 166 29.84 7.78 -28.00
CA GLU A 166 29.58 7.84 -29.45
C GLU A 166 29.43 9.29 -29.92
N ALA A 167 28.68 10.12 -29.17
CA ALA A 167 28.51 11.54 -29.48
C ALA A 167 29.88 12.32 -29.50
N LEU A 168 30.86 11.91 -28.67
CA LEU A 168 32.20 12.46 -28.65
C LEU A 168 33.05 12.01 -29.84
N HIS A 169 32.75 10.87 -30.45
CA HIS A 169 33.47 10.37 -31.63
C HIS A 169 32.90 10.94 -32.96
N GLU A 170 31.63 11.30 -33.01
CA GLU A 170 31.02 11.95 -34.19
C GLU A 170 31.33 13.45 -34.30
N SER A 171 31.86 14.07 -33.23
CA SER A 171 32.18 15.50 -33.17
C SER A 171 33.66 15.81 -33.48
N LYS A 172 34.41 14.85 -33.99
CA LYS A 172 35.78 14.99 -34.49
C LYS A 172 35.83 14.73 -36.01
#